data_5a78423cf39e493f6acf4b208410847a
#
_entry.id   5a78423cf39e493f6acf4b208410847a
#
_cell.length_a   1.000
_cell.length_b   1.000
_cell.length_c   1.000
_cell.angle_alpha   90.00
_cell.angle_beta   90.00
_cell.angle_gamma   90.00
#
_symmetry.space_group_name_H-M   'P 1'
#
loop_
_entity.id
_entity.type
_entity.pdbx_description
1 polymer ?
#
loop_
_entity_poly.entity_id
_entity_poly.type
_entity_poly.pdbx_seq_one_letter_code
_entity_poly.pdbx_strand_id
1 'polypeptide(L)'
;MFYKFNLFSLLLFSLNGLIEAQEYSITSDKIEINTDIDRIVYEDNVSFESENVTFKADKLIVIESTDEFYATGTPIKISFFDGYEFIEGEAAKVEIKNDDLILSESVSIIKSGNKIKSESLVIKLKR
;
A
#
# COMPACT_ATOMS: atom_id res chain seq x y z
N MET A 1 17.36 7.13 -10.64
CA MET A 1 17.16 7.47 -10.68
C MET A 1 16.99 8.02 -10.24
N PHE A 2 16.81 8.00 -9.64
CA PHE A 2 16.46 8.47 -9.28
C PHE A 2 16.33 8.33 -8.58
N TYR A 3 16.19 8.19 -7.96
CA TYR A 3 15.82 8.15 -7.36
C TYR A 3 15.98 7.84 -6.66
N LYS A 4 16.21 7.46 -6.28
CA LYS A 4 16.22 7.23 -5.66
C LYS A 4 16.32 7.86 -5.06
N PHE A 5 16.19 8.28 -4.85
CA PHE A 5 16.04 8.86 -4.44
C PHE A 5 15.67 9.05 -3.81
N ASN A 6 15.42 8.90 -3.46
CA ASN A 6 14.91 9.15 -2.92
C ASN A 6 14.80 8.91 -2.12
N LEU A 7 14.85 8.51 -1.61
CA LEU A 7 14.63 8.31 -1.00
C LEU A 7 15.10 8.66 -0.38
N PHE A 8 15.41 8.90 -0.14
CA PHE A 8 15.57 9.29 0.25
C PHE A 8 15.63 9.87 0.81
N SER A 9 15.81 10.02 0.92
CA SER A 9 15.49 10.58 1.40
C SER A 9 14.76 10.63 2.04
N LEU A 10 14.42 10.39 2.28
CA LEU A 10 13.66 10.36 2.80
C LEU A 10 13.76 10.13 3.83
N LEU A 11 14.13 9.83 4.17
CA LEU A 11 14.20 9.49 5.09
C LEU A 11 14.56 10.21 6.00
N LEU A 12 14.88 10.75 5.99
CA LEU A 12 15.24 11.45 6.67
C LEU A 12 14.51 12.13 7.37
N PHE A 13 13.67 12.29 7.16
CA PHE A 13 12.90 12.95 7.79
C PHE A 13 12.39 12.35 8.82
N SER A 14 12.43 11.51 8.67
CA SER A 14 11.90 10.84 9.59
C SER A 14 12.56 10.99 10.77
N LEU A 15 13.44 11.42 10.81
CA LEU A 15 14.09 11.49 11.81
C LEU A 15 13.60 12.29 12.76
N ASN A 16 12.85 12.89 12.54
CA ASN A 16 12.40 13.64 13.40
C ASN A 16 11.72 12.94 14.26
N GLY A 17 11.76 12.09 14.13
CA GLY A 17 11.32 11.43 14.89
C GLY A 17 10.15 11.20 15.24
N LEU A 18 9.64 11.37 15.03
CA LEU A 18 8.63 11.20 15.31
C LEU A 18 8.09 10.28 15.07
N ILE A 19 8.24 9.89 14.55
CA ILE A 19 7.96 9.03 14.53
C ILE A 19 7.08 8.16 14.40
N GLU A 20 6.21 8.20 14.29
CA GLU A 20 5.28 7.42 14.10
C GLU A 20 4.96 7.18 12.78
N ALA A 21 5.33 7.86 11.79
CA ALA A 21 5.04 7.64 10.41
C ALA A 21 5.59 6.31 9.98
N GLN A 22 4.80 5.51 9.33
CA GLN A 22 5.31 4.28 8.78
C GLN A 22 6.14 4.57 7.58
N GLU A 23 7.22 3.84 7.43
CA GLU A 23 8.05 3.96 6.26
C GLU A 23 7.55 3.01 5.20
N TYR A 24 7.60 3.46 3.97
CA TYR A 24 7.24 2.60 2.86
C TYR A 24 8.08 2.97 1.65
N SER A 25 8.16 2.07 0.68
CA SER A 25 8.79 2.36 -0.59
C SER A 25 7.87 1.92 -1.72
N ILE A 26 7.94 2.64 -2.81
CA ILE A 26 7.10 2.37 -3.96
C ILE A 26 7.97 2.42 -5.20
N THR A 27 7.85 1.40 -6.06
CA THR A 27 8.49 1.41 -7.36
C THR A 27 7.43 1.23 -8.44
N SER A 28 7.67 1.79 -9.61
CA SER A 28 6.75 1.66 -10.74
C SER A 28 7.49 2.07 -12.00
N ASP A 29 6.87 1.83 -13.14
CA ASP A 29 7.46 2.26 -14.41
C ASP A 29 7.22 3.73 -14.67
N LYS A 30 6.12 4.29 -14.16
CA LYS A 30 5.78 5.69 -14.36
C LYS A 30 5.32 6.35 -13.07
N ILE A 31 5.67 7.61 -12.91
CA ILE A 31 5.24 8.42 -11.77
C ILE A 31 4.79 9.76 -12.28
N GLU A 32 3.65 10.21 -11.82
CA GLU A 32 3.18 11.56 -12.11
C GLU A 32 2.87 12.26 -10.79
N ILE A 33 3.47 13.40 -10.56
CA ILE A 33 3.25 14.17 -9.34
C ILE A 33 2.47 15.41 -9.69
N ASN A 34 1.32 15.59 -9.08
CA ASN A 34 0.49 16.76 -9.31
C ASN A 34 0.39 17.53 -8.01
N THR A 35 1.13 18.63 -7.93
CA THR A 35 1.19 19.40 -6.70
C THR A 35 -0.05 20.24 -6.47
N ASP A 36 -0.82 20.52 -7.52
CA ASP A 36 -2.02 21.33 -7.36
C ASP A 36 -3.08 20.59 -6.57
N ILE A 37 -3.17 19.28 -6.70
CA ILE A 37 -4.20 18.51 -6.03
C ILE A 37 -3.62 17.47 -5.08
N ASP A 38 -2.35 17.63 -4.72
CA ASP A 38 -1.71 16.79 -3.71
C ASP A 38 -1.85 15.31 -4.05
N ARG A 39 -1.46 14.94 -5.27
CA ARG A 39 -1.66 13.57 -5.72
C ARG A 39 -0.42 13.08 -6.44
N ILE A 40 -0.03 11.86 -6.13
CA ILE A 40 1.04 11.17 -6.85
C ILE A 40 0.44 9.91 -7.43
N VAL A 41 0.62 9.70 -8.72
CA VAL A 41 0.10 8.51 -9.40
C VAL A 41 1.27 7.68 -9.87
N TYR A 42 1.26 6.40 -9.49
CA TYR A 42 2.25 5.42 -9.92
C TYR A 42 1.55 4.46 -10.84
N GLU A 43 2.14 4.18 -11.99
CA GLU A 43 1.50 3.31 -12.99
C GLU A 43 2.47 2.29 -13.51
N ASP A 44 1.95 1.11 -13.79
CA ASP A 44 2.63 -0.02 -14.42
C ASP A 44 3.69 -0.63 -13.52
N ASN A 45 3.50 -1.87 -13.21
CA ASN A 45 4.43 -2.65 -12.37
C ASN A 45 4.67 -1.97 -11.03
N VAL A 46 3.58 -1.58 -10.38
CA VAL A 46 3.67 -0.90 -9.10
C VAL A 46 3.95 -1.91 -8.01
N SER A 47 4.92 -1.62 -7.16
CA SER A 47 5.24 -2.45 -6.02
C SER A 47 5.29 -1.54 -4.79
N PHE A 48 4.51 -1.89 -3.79
CA PHE A 48 4.44 -1.15 -2.52
C PHE A 48 4.98 -2.04 -1.42
N GLU A 49 5.87 -1.51 -0.60
CA GLU A 49 6.40 -2.26 0.53
C GLU A 49 6.41 -1.43 1.78
N SER A 50 5.88 -1.97 2.85
CA SER A 50 6.02 -1.39 4.17
C SER A 50 6.22 -2.55 5.15
N GLU A 51 6.34 -2.24 6.42
CA GLU A 51 6.62 -3.28 7.38
C GLU A 51 5.50 -4.31 7.45
N ASN A 52 4.27 -3.85 7.39
CA ASN A 52 3.11 -4.73 7.61
C ASN A 52 2.31 -5.03 6.37
N VAL A 53 2.58 -4.37 5.27
CA VAL A 53 1.79 -4.54 4.04
C VAL A 53 2.70 -4.44 2.84
N THR A 54 2.60 -5.43 1.95
CA THR A 54 3.26 -5.35 0.65
C THR A 54 2.24 -5.73 -0.41
N PHE A 55 2.29 -5.06 -1.56
CA PHE A 55 1.41 -5.47 -2.65
C PHE A 55 1.98 -5.08 -4.00
N LYS A 56 1.46 -5.72 -5.04
CA LYS A 56 1.78 -5.41 -6.43
C LYS A 56 0.48 -5.06 -7.13
N ALA A 57 0.51 -3.95 -7.86
CA ALA A 57 -0.68 -3.41 -8.47
C ALA A 57 -0.36 -2.86 -9.84
N ASP A 58 -1.41 -2.47 -10.59
CA ASP A 58 -1.23 -1.82 -11.88
C ASP A 58 -1.15 -0.30 -11.70
N LYS A 59 -1.82 0.22 -10.68
CA LYS A 59 -1.86 1.65 -10.46
C LYS A 59 -2.00 1.93 -8.97
N LEU A 60 -1.37 2.98 -8.51
CA LEU A 60 -1.47 3.39 -7.11
C LEU A 60 -1.54 4.92 -7.08
N ILE A 61 -2.51 5.44 -6.36
CA ILE A 61 -2.66 6.87 -6.15
C ILE A 61 -2.39 7.14 -4.68
N VAL A 62 -1.50 8.09 -4.41
CA VAL A 62 -1.15 8.47 -3.05
C VAL A 62 -1.57 9.91 -2.83
N ILE A 63 -2.28 10.17 -1.74
CA ILE A 63 -2.61 11.51 -1.31
C ILE A 63 -1.79 11.75 -0.06
N GLU A 64 -0.73 12.54 -0.19
CA GLU A 64 0.26 12.65 0.86
C GLU A 64 -0.24 13.39 2.09
N SER A 65 -1.06 14.40 1.90
CA SER A 65 -1.52 15.20 3.03
C SER A 65 -2.36 14.40 4.01
N THR A 66 -3.00 13.32 3.54
CA THR A 66 -3.86 12.51 4.40
C THR A 66 -3.34 11.10 4.59
N ASP A 67 -2.20 10.76 3.96
CA ASP A 67 -1.64 9.41 4.01
C ASP A 67 -2.63 8.37 3.52
N GLU A 68 -3.30 8.66 2.40
CA GLU A 68 -4.25 7.74 1.82
C GLU A 68 -3.67 7.12 0.56
N PHE A 69 -3.91 5.82 0.40
CA PHE A 69 -3.39 5.04 -0.71
C PHE A 69 -4.54 4.31 -1.39
N TYR A 70 -4.62 4.42 -2.71
CA TYR A 70 -5.69 3.78 -3.48
C TYR A 70 -5.06 3.01 -4.64
N ALA A 71 -5.17 1.69 -4.62
CA ALA A 71 -4.54 0.85 -5.63
C ALA A 71 -5.57 0.04 -6.40
N THR A 72 -5.28 -0.22 -7.66
CA THR A 72 -6.11 -1.11 -8.50
C THR A 72 -5.20 -2.07 -9.24
N GLY A 73 -5.73 -3.23 -9.57
CA GLY A 73 -5.00 -4.24 -10.32
C GLY A 73 -5.92 -5.37 -10.75
N THR A 74 -5.37 -6.29 -11.54
CA THR A 74 -6.17 -7.36 -12.14
C THR A 74 -5.48 -8.71 -11.97
N PRO A 75 -5.33 -9.23 -10.77
CA PRO A 75 -5.66 -8.64 -9.48
C PRO A 75 -4.44 -8.00 -8.84
N ILE A 76 -4.67 -7.30 -7.75
CA ILE A 76 -3.61 -6.92 -6.85
C ILE A 76 -3.26 -8.15 -6.02
N LYS A 77 -1.96 -8.44 -5.88
CA LYS A 77 -1.51 -9.49 -4.97
C LYS A 77 -0.94 -8.81 -3.75
N ILE A 78 -1.40 -9.24 -2.58
CA ILE A 78 -1.09 -8.53 -1.35
C ILE A 78 -0.72 -9.50 -0.25
N SER A 79 0.19 -9.06 0.62
CA SER A 79 0.53 -9.76 1.85
C SER A 79 0.44 -8.76 2.97
N PHE A 80 -0.21 -9.11 4.07
CA PHE A 80 -0.34 -8.19 5.19
C PHE A 80 -0.27 -8.95 6.51
N PHE A 81 0.15 -8.25 7.56
CA PHE A 81 0.28 -8.83 8.89
C PHE A 81 -1.00 -8.54 9.67
N ASP A 82 -1.63 -9.60 10.20
CA ASP A 82 -2.91 -9.43 10.90
C ASP A 82 -2.77 -9.36 12.42
N GLY A 83 -1.54 -9.26 12.91
CA GLY A 83 -1.28 -9.25 14.33
C GLY A 83 -0.70 -10.56 14.81
N TYR A 84 -0.82 -11.62 14.02
CA TYR A 84 -0.29 -12.93 14.36
C TYR A 84 0.55 -13.52 13.24
N GLU A 85 0.17 -13.34 12.01
CA GLU A 85 0.86 -13.95 10.88
C GLU A 85 0.67 -13.09 9.64
N PHE A 86 1.48 -13.35 8.64
CA PHE A 86 1.29 -12.70 7.35
C PHE A 86 0.27 -13.50 6.56
N ILE A 87 -0.69 -12.79 5.99
CA ILE A 87 -1.78 -13.38 5.22
C ILE A 87 -1.61 -12.96 3.78
N GLU A 88 -1.79 -13.90 2.86
CA GLU A 88 -1.67 -13.65 1.43
C GLU A 88 -3.03 -13.57 0.80
N GLY A 89 -3.21 -12.67 -0.14
CA GLY A 89 -4.50 -12.52 -0.76
C GLY A 89 -4.46 -11.79 -2.07
N GLU A 90 -5.66 -11.61 -2.62
CA GLU A 90 -5.86 -10.92 -3.89
C GLU A 90 -7.13 -10.09 -3.81
N ALA A 91 -7.16 -8.99 -4.53
CA ALA A 91 -8.35 -8.17 -4.66
C ALA A 91 -8.18 -7.27 -5.87
N ALA A 92 -9.25 -6.72 -6.39
CA ALA A 92 -9.15 -5.78 -7.49
C ALA A 92 -8.80 -4.39 -7.01
N LYS A 93 -9.16 -4.06 -5.76
CA LYS A 93 -8.88 -2.75 -5.18
C LYS A 93 -8.34 -2.88 -3.78
N VAL A 94 -7.39 -2.01 -3.45
CA VAL A 94 -6.82 -1.95 -2.10
C VAL A 94 -6.76 -0.48 -1.71
N GLU A 95 -7.24 -0.17 -0.50
CA GLU A 95 -7.14 1.18 0.04
C GLU A 95 -6.51 1.11 1.42
N ILE A 96 -5.69 2.09 1.73
CA ILE A 96 -5.14 2.23 3.07
C ILE A 96 -5.45 3.64 3.52
N LYS A 97 -6.21 3.78 4.60
CA LYS A 97 -6.51 5.08 5.17
C LYS A 97 -6.93 4.94 6.62
N ASN A 98 -6.53 5.88 7.42
CA ASN A 98 -6.89 5.91 8.85
C ASN A 98 -6.55 4.61 9.55
N ASP A 99 -5.41 4.03 9.22
CA ASP A 99 -4.95 2.76 9.80
C ASP A 99 -5.82 1.57 9.41
N ASP A 100 -6.66 1.73 8.42
CA ASP A 100 -7.45 0.61 7.90
C ASP A 100 -6.87 0.19 6.56
N LEU A 101 -6.76 -1.12 6.37
CA LEU A 101 -6.46 -1.71 5.08
C LEU A 101 -7.76 -2.29 4.57
N ILE A 102 -8.21 -1.83 3.43
CA ILE A 102 -9.50 -2.23 2.88
C ILE A 102 -9.27 -2.89 1.52
N LEU A 103 -9.66 -4.15 1.42
CA LEU A 103 -9.63 -4.88 0.17
C LEU A 103 -11.05 -4.98 -0.34
N SER A 104 -11.25 -4.74 -1.62
CA SER A 104 -12.59 -4.85 -2.18
C SER A 104 -12.56 -5.38 -3.60
N GLU A 105 -13.68 -5.94 -4.00
CA GLU A 105 -13.93 -6.52 -5.30
C GLU A 105 -13.13 -7.79 -5.52
N SER A 106 -13.81 -8.88 -5.45
CA SER A 106 -13.26 -10.23 -5.66
C SER A 106 -12.13 -10.54 -4.70
N VAL A 107 -12.37 -10.32 -3.42
CA VAL A 107 -11.36 -10.54 -2.39
C VAL A 107 -11.21 -12.03 -2.11
N SER A 108 -9.97 -12.50 -2.04
CA SER A 108 -9.66 -13.88 -1.69
C SER A 108 -8.40 -13.86 -0.85
N ILE A 109 -8.45 -14.46 0.33
CA ILE A 109 -7.26 -14.55 1.19
C ILE A 109 -7.10 -15.99 1.68
N ILE A 110 -5.88 -16.30 2.12
CA ILE A 110 -5.59 -17.58 2.73
C ILE A 110 -5.09 -17.32 4.13
N LYS A 111 -5.81 -17.83 5.12
CA LYS A 111 -5.44 -17.66 6.50
C LYS A 111 -5.44 -19.02 7.18
N SER A 112 -4.32 -19.40 7.76
CA SER A 112 -4.17 -20.68 8.46
C SER A 112 -4.60 -21.84 7.56
N GLY A 113 -4.27 -21.76 6.27
CA GLY A 113 -4.60 -22.83 5.33
C GLY A 113 -6.03 -22.80 4.80
N ASN A 114 -6.85 -21.87 5.26
CA ASN A 114 -8.23 -21.77 4.83
C ASN A 114 -8.41 -20.65 3.82
N LYS A 115 -9.13 -20.92 2.74
CA LYS A 115 -9.38 -19.91 1.73
C LYS A 115 -10.69 -19.20 2.08
N ILE A 116 -10.62 -17.89 2.14
CA ILE A 116 -11.76 -17.05 2.51
C ILE A 116 -12.02 -16.09 1.36
N LYS A 117 -13.25 -16.00 0.91
CA LYS A 117 -13.64 -15.11 -0.18
C LYS A 117 -14.70 -14.15 0.30
N SER A 118 -14.64 -12.93 -0.21
CA SER A 118 -15.57 -11.89 0.21
C SER A 118 -15.58 -10.79 -0.82
N GLU A 119 -16.59 -9.93 -0.80
CA GLU A 119 -16.58 -8.74 -1.65
C GLU A 119 -15.78 -7.63 -1.01
N SER A 120 -15.59 -7.68 0.30
CA SER A 120 -14.87 -6.63 0.98
C SER A 120 -14.30 -7.18 2.28
N LEU A 121 -13.13 -6.69 2.65
CA LEU A 121 -12.45 -7.10 3.86
C LEU A 121 -11.74 -5.90 4.44
N VAL A 122 -11.93 -5.66 5.73
CA VAL A 122 -11.28 -4.54 6.41
C VAL A 122 -10.36 -5.10 7.48
N ILE A 123 -9.11 -4.68 7.47
CA ILE A 123 -8.14 -5.06 8.48
C ILE A 123 -7.72 -3.79 9.20
N LYS A 124 -7.80 -3.81 10.54
CA LYS A 124 -7.31 -2.70 11.34
C LYS A 124 -5.82 -2.88 11.54
N LEU A 125 -5.04 -1.98 10.98
CA LEU A 125 -3.59 -2.08 11.09
C LEU A 125 -3.14 -1.56 12.44
N LYS A 126 -2.14 -2.22 13.00
CA LYS A 126 -1.59 -1.76 14.25
C LYS A 126 -0.41 -0.87 14.00
N ARG A 127 -0.21 0.07 14.85
CA ARG A 127 0.93 0.94 14.75
C ARG A 127 1.86 0.81 15.90
#